data_37fe99624cb81288088b90b9a60eeb33
#
_entry.id   37fe99624cb81288088b90b9a60eeb33
#
_cell.length_a   1.000
_cell.length_b   1.000
_cell.length_c   1.000
_cell.angle_alpha   90.00
_cell.angle_beta   90.00
_cell.angle_gamma   90.00
#
_symmetry.space_group_name_H-M   'P 1'
#
loop_
_entity.id
_entity.type
_entity.pdbx_description
1 polymer ?
#
loop_
_entity_poly.entity_id
_entity_poly.type
_entity_poly.pdbx_seq_one_letter_code
_entity_poly.pdbx_strand_id
1 'polypeptide(L)'
;MENLNLSDGFSLYEFGQLFGIFVALLGLFTYSSKKRGVILLVKGSTDILSTVQQSIIGAYTGALITLVAVFRGFVFLNRGKKKWASHKFWLWFFVVAIGSTPLFTWAGIESLLPMAGSVIMVFGFYSLNPHNTRVLALFGHGLWLLYGIFHLNFGTILSNIIYIIAAVIGLVRDYKAK
;
A
#
# COMPACT_ATOMS: atom_id res chain seq x y z
N MET A 1 -26.24 0.85 6.12
CA MET A 1 -25.41 2.02 6.43
C MET A 1 -26.12 3.23 5.85
N GLU A 2 -26.62 4.10 6.70
CA GLU A 2 -27.27 5.34 6.28
C GLU A 2 -26.25 6.21 5.55
N ASN A 3 -26.57 6.60 4.31
CA ASN A 3 -25.75 7.52 3.54
C ASN A 3 -25.77 8.88 4.23
N LEU A 4 -24.72 9.20 4.99
CA LEU A 4 -24.49 10.56 5.48
C LEU A 4 -24.30 11.47 4.25
N ASN A 5 -25.38 12.12 3.85
CA ASN A 5 -25.36 13.17 2.84
C ASN A 5 -24.63 14.38 3.43
N LEU A 6 -23.44 14.64 2.94
CA LEU A 6 -22.84 15.96 3.06
C LEU A 6 -23.65 16.89 2.15
N SER A 7 -24.21 17.95 2.71
CA SER A 7 -25.13 18.90 2.06
C SER A 7 -24.90 19.02 0.54
N ASP A 8 -25.98 18.74 -0.22
CA ASP A 8 -26.13 19.02 -1.64
C ASP A 8 -25.19 18.30 -2.63
N GLY A 9 -25.25 16.96 -2.70
CA GLY A 9 -24.91 16.26 -3.94
C GLY A 9 -23.84 15.18 -3.89
N PHE A 10 -22.92 15.14 -2.91
CA PHE A 10 -21.90 14.08 -2.82
C PHE A 10 -22.10 13.18 -1.61
N SER A 11 -22.15 11.87 -1.83
CA SER A 11 -22.13 10.88 -0.77
C SER A 11 -20.70 10.75 -0.18
N LEU A 12 -20.61 10.34 1.08
CA LEU A 12 -19.32 10.07 1.74
C LEU A 12 -18.50 9.03 0.97
N TYR A 13 -19.17 8.08 0.32
CA TYR A 13 -18.54 7.07 -0.54
C TYR A 13 -17.87 7.70 -1.77
N GLU A 14 -18.58 8.60 -2.48
CA GLU A 14 -18.02 9.30 -3.65
C GLU A 14 -16.84 10.19 -3.27
N PHE A 15 -16.90 10.85 -2.12
CA PHE A 15 -15.76 11.59 -1.57
C PHE A 15 -14.55 10.68 -1.33
N GLY A 16 -14.76 9.50 -0.76
CA GLY A 16 -13.73 8.49 -0.59
C GLY A 16 -13.10 8.04 -1.93
N GLN A 17 -13.92 7.88 -2.99
CA GLN A 17 -13.43 7.53 -4.32
C GLN A 17 -12.56 8.65 -4.94
N LEU A 18 -12.97 9.92 -4.83
CA LEU A 18 -12.17 11.06 -5.27
C LEU A 18 -10.83 11.13 -4.54
N PHE A 19 -10.84 10.87 -3.23
CA PHE A 19 -9.62 10.81 -2.43
C PHE A 19 -8.66 9.73 -2.93
N GLY A 20 -9.21 8.58 -3.39
CA GLY A 20 -8.45 7.50 -4.00
C GLY A 20 -7.76 7.90 -5.31
N ILE A 21 -8.35 8.79 -6.12
CA ILE A 21 -7.70 9.33 -7.33
C ILE A 21 -6.45 10.14 -6.95
N PHE A 22 -6.52 10.94 -5.88
CA PHE A 22 -5.36 11.68 -5.36
C PHE A 22 -4.23 10.74 -4.94
N VAL A 23 -4.56 9.65 -4.24
CA VAL A 23 -3.60 8.59 -3.87
C VAL A 23 -2.95 7.99 -5.12
N ALA A 24 -3.74 7.74 -6.17
CA ALA A 24 -3.26 7.18 -7.42
C ALA A 24 -2.26 8.12 -8.12
N LEU A 25 -2.55 9.41 -8.21
CA LEU A 25 -1.66 10.40 -8.83
C LEU A 25 -0.32 10.51 -8.10
N LEU A 26 -0.32 10.52 -6.77
CA LEU A 26 0.92 10.47 -5.99
C LEU A 26 1.67 9.15 -6.18
N GLY A 27 0.95 8.07 -6.44
CA GLY A 27 1.50 6.75 -6.70
C GLY A 27 2.44 6.67 -7.90
N LEU A 28 2.26 7.54 -8.92
CA LEU A 28 3.14 7.61 -10.10
C LEU A 28 4.62 7.79 -9.74
N PHE A 29 4.90 8.49 -8.65
CA PHE A 29 6.26 8.78 -8.21
C PHE A 29 6.86 7.69 -7.31
N THR A 30 6.05 6.73 -6.83
CA THR A 30 6.49 5.75 -5.83
C THR A 30 7.64 4.88 -6.34
N TYR A 31 7.41 4.09 -7.37
CA TYR A 31 8.40 3.11 -7.85
C TYR A 31 9.25 3.63 -9.01
N SER A 32 8.97 4.80 -9.55
CA SER A 32 9.76 5.43 -10.60
C SER A 32 11.12 5.94 -10.11
N SER A 33 11.29 6.19 -8.80
CA SER A 33 12.56 6.65 -8.23
C SER A 33 13.63 5.55 -8.20
N LYS A 34 14.89 5.93 -8.46
CA LYS A 34 16.07 5.07 -8.26
C LYS A 34 16.46 4.94 -6.78
N LYS A 35 16.07 5.90 -5.95
CA LYS A 35 16.45 5.97 -4.54
C LYS A 35 15.40 5.28 -3.67
N ARG A 36 15.80 4.20 -2.98
CA ARG A 36 14.94 3.46 -2.05
C ARG A 36 14.25 4.38 -1.02
N GLY A 37 14.96 5.36 -0.48
CA GLY A 37 14.41 6.30 0.49
C GLY A 37 13.22 7.08 -0.06
N VAL A 38 13.27 7.50 -1.33
CA VAL A 38 12.15 8.19 -1.99
C VAL A 38 10.97 7.24 -2.19
N ILE A 39 11.22 6.00 -2.64
CA ILE A 39 10.17 4.96 -2.76
C ILE A 39 9.42 4.80 -1.43
N LEU A 40 10.13 4.62 -0.32
CA LEU A 40 9.53 4.42 0.99
C LEU A 40 8.81 5.68 1.51
N LEU A 41 9.34 6.86 1.24
CA LEU A 41 8.76 8.12 1.69
C LEU A 41 7.44 8.40 0.96
N VAL A 42 7.45 8.33 -0.37
CA VAL A 42 6.24 8.51 -1.18
C VAL A 42 5.21 7.45 -0.85
N LYS A 43 5.63 6.17 -0.73
CA LYS A 43 4.71 5.08 -0.35
C LYS A 43 4.11 5.30 1.04
N GLY A 44 4.89 5.72 2.03
CA GLY A 44 4.40 6.05 3.36
C GLY A 44 3.35 7.18 3.33
N SER A 45 3.57 8.22 2.53
CA SER A 45 2.59 9.31 2.34
C SER A 45 1.30 8.79 1.69
N THR A 46 1.40 7.96 0.65
CA THR A 46 0.22 7.36 0.03
C THR A 46 -0.50 6.36 0.95
N ASP A 47 0.22 5.67 1.85
CA ASP A 47 -0.39 4.77 2.83
C ASP A 47 -1.24 5.55 3.86
N ILE A 48 -0.82 6.75 4.30
CA ILE A 48 -1.62 7.63 5.15
C ILE A 48 -2.94 7.98 4.46
N LEU A 49 -2.85 8.47 3.23
CA LEU A 49 -4.03 8.87 2.46
C LEU A 49 -4.94 7.67 2.17
N SER A 50 -4.37 6.50 1.85
CA SER A 50 -5.12 5.27 1.64
C SER A 50 -5.82 4.79 2.92
N THR A 51 -5.23 4.99 4.10
CA THR A 51 -5.89 4.66 5.38
C THR A 51 -7.17 5.48 5.53
N VAL A 52 -7.10 6.78 5.29
CA VAL A 52 -8.27 7.68 5.35
C VAL A 52 -9.31 7.26 4.33
N GLN A 53 -8.90 7.10 3.07
CA GLN A 53 -9.79 6.69 1.97
C GLN A 53 -10.52 5.39 2.28
N GLN A 54 -9.80 4.34 2.69
CA GLN A 54 -10.40 3.03 2.94
C GLN A 54 -11.30 3.02 4.18
N SER A 55 -10.99 3.85 5.19
CA SER A 55 -11.87 4.04 6.35
C SER A 55 -13.20 4.68 5.94
N ILE A 56 -13.17 5.68 5.06
CA ILE A 56 -14.36 6.37 4.55
C ILE A 56 -15.28 5.42 3.77
N ILE A 57 -14.71 4.56 2.93
CA ILE A 57 -15.51 3.64 2.10
C ILE A 57 -15.86 2.32 2.80
N GLY A 58 -15.49 2.14 4.08
CA GLY A 58 -15.82 0.95 4.86
C GLY A 58 -14.95 -0.28 4.58
N ALA A 59 -13.83 -0.15 3.85
CA ALA A 59 -12.89 -1.23 3.58
C ALA A 59 -11.89 -1.41 4.76
N TYR A 60 -12.41 -1.77 5.93
CA TYR A 60 -11.66 -1.72 7.20
C TYR A 60 -10.42 -2.62 7.23
N THR A 61 -10.45 -3.79 6.58
CA THR A 61 -9.24 -4.64 6.48
C THR A 61 -8.11 -3.89 5.77
N GLY A 62 -8.41 -3.27 4.65
CA GLY A 62 -7.45 -2.45 3.93
C GLY A 62 -6.98 -1.24 4.75
N ALA A 63 -7.90 -0.54 5.43
CA ALA A 63 -7.58 0.61 6.28
C ALA A 63 -6.60 0.22 7.41
N LEU A 64 -6.84 -0.88 8.10
CA LEU A 64 -5.97 -1.35 9.17
C LEU A 64 -4.58 -1.74 8.64
N ILE A 65 -4.53 -2.45 7.50
CA ILE A 65 -3.26 -2.84 6.87
C ILE A 65 -2.46 -1.60 6.44
N THR A 66 -3.09 -0.60 5.83
CA THR A 66 -2.39 0.62 5.40
C THR A 66 -1.94 1.47 6.58
N LEU A 67 -2.69 1.50 7.69
CA LEU A 67 -2.25 2.13 8.93
C LEU A 67 -0.98 1.48 9.49
N VAL A 68 -0.93 0.15 9.56
CA VAL A 68 0.29 -0.59 9.95
C VAL A 68 1.43 -0.33 8.96
N ALA A 69 1.11 -0.19 7.64
CA ALA A 69 2.09 0.09 6.61
C ALA A 69 2.73 1.48 6.74
N VAL A 70 2.01 2.49 7.24
CA VAL A 70 2.59 3.81 7.57
C VAL A 70 3.73 3.65 8.59
N PHE A 71 3.48 2.93 9.69
CA PHE A 71 4.48 2.69 10.71
C PHE A 71 5.66 1.86 10.17
N ARG A 72 5.38 0.81 9.38
CA ARG A 72 6.39 0.04 8.66
C ARG A 72 7.26 0.95 7.78
N GLY A 73 6.64 1.87 7.03
CA GLY A 73 7.34 2.82 6.17
C GLY A 73 8.35 3.65 6.95
N PHE A 74 7.96 4.19 8.09
CA PHE A 74 8.83 4.95 8.99
C PHE A 74 10.03 4.12 9.49
N VAL A 75 9.78 2.90 9.98
CA VAL A 75 10.83 2.00 10.46
C VAL A 75 11.79 1.64 9.34
N PHE A 76 11.28 1.22 8.19
CA PHE A 76 12.13 0.76 7.08
C PHE A 76 12.84 1.90 6.36
N LEU A 77 12.33 3.12 6.39
CA LEU A 77 13.05 4.30 5.91
C LEU A 77 14.35 4.54 6.70
N ASN A 78 14.34 4.22 7.99
CA ASN A 78 15.49 4.33 8.88
C ASN A 78 16.41 3.10 8.86
N ARG A 79 15.98 2.00 8.23
CA ARG A 79 16.78 0.78 8.10
C ARG A 79 18.03 1.05 7.25
N GLY A 80 19.19 0.59 7.75
CA GLY A 80 20.50 0.88 7.17
C GLY A 80 21.12 2.20 7.63
N LYS A 81 20.35 3.06 8.34
CA LYS A 81 20.84 4.32 8.92
C LYS A 81 20.90 4.27 10.44
N LYS A 82 19.94 3.59 11.07
CA LYS A 82 19.80 3.48 12.53
C LYS A 82 19.86 2.00 12.95
N LYS A 83 20.63 1.68 14.00
CA LYS A 83 20.79 0.30 14.52
C LYS A 83 19.46 -0.31 14.93
N TRP A 84 18.60 0.42 15.64
CA TRP A 84 17.31 -0.05 16.09
C TRP A 84 16.39 -0.47 14.93
N ALA A 85 16.37 0.31 13.83
CA ALA A 85 15.53 0.04 12.66
C ALA A 85 16.06 -1.10 11.78
N SER A 86 17.34 -1.49 11.95
CA SER A 86 17.99 -2.54 11.17
C SER A 86 17.79 -3.93 11.77
N HIS A 87 17.24 -4.03 12.97
CA HIS A 87 17.03 -5.30 13.65
C HIS A 87 15.99 -6.16 12.92
N LYS A 88 16.24 -7.47 12.80
CA LYS A 88 15.33 -8.44 12.14
C LYS A 88 13.96 -8.56 12.83
N PHE A 89 13.86 -8.16 14.11
CA PHE A 89 12.60 -8.09 14.84
C PHE A 89 11.52 -7.34 14.04
N TRP A 90 11.85 -6.21 13.44
CA TRP A 90 10.88 -5.40 12.70
C TRP A 90 10.29 -6.09 11.46
N LEU A 91 11.09 -6.95 10.80
CA LEU A 91 10.58 -7.75 9.69
C LEU A 91 9.43 -8.65 10.17
N TRP A 92 9.72 -9.47 11.19
CA TRP A 92 8.74 -10.42 11.70
C TRP A 92 7.58 -9.75 12.43
N PHE A 93 7.85 -8.66 13.15
CA PHE A 93 6.80 -7.84 13.75
C PHE A 93 5.75 -7.40 12.72
N PHE A 94 6.17 -6.84 11.57
CA PHE A 94 5.24 -6.41 10.53
C PHE A 94 4.60 -7.57 9.78
N VAL A 95 5.27 -8.69 9.60
CA VAL A 95 4.66 -9.91 9.04
C VAL A 95 3.52 -10.38 9.94
N VAL A 96 3.74 -10.48 11.25
CA VAL A 96 2.71 -10.89 12.22
C VAL A 96 1.62 -9.84 12.33
N ALA A 97 1.96 -8.57 12.48
CA ALA A 97 0.99 -7.48 12.62
C ALA A 97 0.04 -7.39 11.41
N ILE A 98 0.57 -7.49 10.17
CA ILE A 98 -0.25 -7.48 8.96
C ILE A 98 -0.99 -8.82 8.81
N GLY A 99 -0.33 -9.94 9.08
CA GLY A 99 -0.92 -11.28 8.98
C GLY A 99 -2.09 -11.50 9.94
N SER A 100 -2.11 -10.81 11.08
CA SER A 100 -3.21 -10.88 12.05
C SER A 100 -4.37 -9.94 11.74
N THR A 101 -4.26 -9.01 10.79
CA THR A 101 -5.34 -8.04 10.52
C THR A 101 -6.69 -8.65 10.17
N PRO A 102 -6.77 -9.76 9.38
CA PRO A 102 -8.06 -10.38 9.10
C PRO A 102 -8.77 -10.94 10.33
N LEU A 103 -8.04 -11.25 11.42
CA LEU A 103 -8.66 -11.71 12.67
C LEU A 103 -9.56 -10.65 13.31
N PHE A 104 -9.29 -9.37 13.03
CA PHE A 104 -10.02 -8.23 13.61
C PHE A 104 -11.01 -7.59 12.62
N THR A 105 -10.79 -7.79 11.32
CA THR A 105 -11.52 -7.07 10.27
C THR A 105 -12.04 -8.00 9.18
N TRP A 106 -12.39 -9.25 9.54
CA TRP A 106 -12.83 -10.25 8.59
C TRP A 106 -14.13 -9.82 7.89
N ALA A 107 -14.07 -9.65 6.58
CA ALA A 107 -15.23 -9.31 5.74
C ALA A 107 -15.56 -10.43 4.73
N GLY A 108 -14.72 -11.46 4.67
CA GLY A 108 -14.81 -12.58 3.75
C GLY A 108 -13.41 -13.02 3.32
N ILE A 109 -13.34 -14.03 2.47
CA ILE A 109 -12.07 -14.62 1.98
C ILE A 109 -11.21 -13.56 1.24
N GLU A 110 -11.83 -12.55 0.67
CA GLU A 110 -11.16 -11.41 0.02
C GLU A 110 -10.29 -10.60 0.98
N SER A 111 -10.53 -10.67 2.30
CA SER A 111 -9.68 -10.05 3.33
C SER A 111 -8.26 -10.62 3.34
N LEU A 112 -8.07 -11.85 2.83
CA LEU A 112 -6.75 -12.46 2.69
C LEU A 112 -5.92 -11.84 1.56
N LEU A 113 -6.54 -11.22 0.56
CA LEU A 113 -5.84 -10.63 -0.59
C LEU A 113 -4.93 -9.46 -0.18
N PRO A 114 -5.44 -8.41 0.49
CA PRO A 114 -4.61 -7.28 0.92
C PRO A 114 -3.61 -7.70 2.01
N MET A 115 -3.96 -8.68 2.85
CA MET A 115 -3.06 -9.24 3.84
C MET A 115 -1.86 -9.93 3.17
N ALA A 116 -2.11 -10.90 2.28
CA ALA A 116 -1.05 -11.61 1.57
C ALA A 116 -0.18 -10.68 0.72
N GLY A 117 -0.82 -9.75 -0.02
CA GLY A 117 -0.12 -8.73 -0.79
C GLY A 117 0.80 -7.86 0.07
N SER A 118 0.31 -7.42 1.23
CA SER A 118 1.11 -6.59 2.13
C SER A 118 2.22 -7.35 2.84
N VAL A 119 2.02 -8.62 3.19
CA VAL A 119 3.09 -9.48 3.72
C VAL A 119 4.21 -9.65 2.70
N ILE A 120 3.88 -9.90 1.42
CA ILE A 120 4.89 -9.95 0.35
C ILE A 120 5.67 -8.62 0.27
N MET A 121 4.96 -7.49 0.32
CA MET A 121 5.59 -6.17 0.28
C MET A 121 6.44 -5.86 1.52
N VAL A 122 6.18 -6.46 2.69
CA VAL A 122 7.09 -6.33 3.86
C VAL A 122 8.50 -6.77 3.50
N PHE A 123 8.66 -7.92 2.85
CA PHE A 123 9.98 -8.41 2.41
C PHE A 123 10.61 -7.48 1.37
N GLY A 124 9.81 -6.96 0.43
CA GLY A 124 10.28 -6.01 -0.58
C GLY A 124 10.82 -4.71 0.04
N PHE A 125 10.06 -4.11 0.95
CA PHE A 125 10.47 -2.86 1.63
C PHE A 125 11.56 -3.08 2.69
N TYR A 126 11.65 -4.27 3.25
CA TYR A 126 12.76 -4.64 4.12
C TYR A 126 14.07 -4.76 3.32
N SER A 127 14.04 -5.13 2.06
CA SER A 127 15.23 -5.17 1.19
C SER A 127 15.86 -3.77 1.08
N LEU A 128 17.20 -3.72 1.07
CA LEU A 128 17.93 -2.49 0.77
C LEU A 128 18.09 -2.25 -0.74
N ASN A 129 17.77 -3.25 -1.56
CA ASN A 129 17.85 -3.18 -3.01
C ASN A 129 16.50 -2.73 -3.61
N PRO A 130 16.44 -1.59 -4.32
CA PRO A 130 15.21 -1.11 -4.98
C PRO A 130 14.63 -2.10 -5.99
N HIS A 131 15.46 -2.89 -6.65
CA HIS A 131 15.04 -3.92 -7.60
C HIS A 131 14.11 -4.95 -6.92
N ASN A 132 14.55 -5.52 -5.80
CA ASN A 132 13.76 -6.50 -5.04
C ASN A 132 12.44 -5.87 -4.54
N THR A 133 12.49 -4.59 -4.13
CA THR A 133 11.30 -3.85 -3.73
C THR A 133 10.27 -3.80 -4.86
N ARG A 134 10.70 -3.52 -6.10
CA ARG A 134 9.80 -3.45 -7.26
C ARG A 134 9.24 -4.81 -7.66
N VAL A 135 10.08 -5.86 -7.66
CA VAL A 135 9.64 -7.22 -8.00
C VAL A 135 8.53 -7.68 -7.03
N LEU A 136 8.77 -7.57 -5.72
CA LEU A 136 7.79 -7.98 -4.73
C LEU A 136 6.56 -7.05 -4.70
N ALA A 137 6.72 -5.77 -5.05
CA ALA A 137 5.62 -4.85 -5.19
C ALA A 137 4.66 -5.23 -6.32
N LEU A 138 5.14 -5.80 -7.44
CA LEU A 138 4.28 -6.27 -8.52
C LEU A 138 3.27 -7.32 -8.02
N PHE A 139 3.74 -8.33 -7.30
CA PHE A 139 2.87 -9.36 -6.73
C PHE A 139 1.95 -8.78 -5.67
N GLY A 140 2.48 -7.95 -4.77
CA GLY A 140 1.69 -7.33 -3.71
C GLY A 140 0.58 -6.45 -4.25
N HIS A 141 0.87 -5.58 -5.22
CA HIS A 141 -0.14 -4.71 -5.85
C HIS A 141 -1.12 -5.47 -6.72
N GLY A 142 -0.74 -6.61 -7.31
CA GLY A 142 -1.67 -7.51 -8.00
C GLY A 142 -2.77 -8.02 -7.07
N LEU A 143 -2.41 -8.47 -5.86
CA LEU A 143 -3.38 -8.91 -4.85
C LEU A 143 -4.25 -7.75 -4.31
N TRP A 144 -3.68 -6.57 -4.11
CA TRP A 144 -4.43 -5.38 -3.74
C TRP A 144 -5.40 -4.91 -4.84
N LEU A 145 -5.03 -5.08 -6.11
CA LEU A 145 -5.89 -4.79 -7.24
C LEU A 145 -7.14 -5.69 -7.22
N LEU A 146 -6.95 -7.00 -7.01
CA LEU A 146 -8.06 -7.94 -6.85
C LEU A 146 -8.97 -7.55 -5.68
N TYR A 147 -8.40 -7.20 -4.52
CA TYR A 147 -9.17 -6.70 -3.38
C TYR A 147 -9.99 -5.45 -3.73
N GLY A 148 -9.40 -4.51 -4.46
CA GLY A 148 -10.09 -3.31 -4.92
C GLY A 148 -11.29 -3.64 -5.82
N ILE A 149 -11.18 -4.65 -6.68
CA ILE A 149 -12.25 -5.12 -7.56
C ILE A 149 -13.40 -5.70 -6.73
N PHE A 150 -13.12 -6.56 -5.75
CA PHE A 150 -14.14 -7.14 -4.87
C PHE A 150 -14.94 -6.08 -4.10
N HIS A 151 -14.29 -4.99 -3.70
CA HIS A 151 -14.93 -3.89 -2.96
C HIS A 151 -15.42 -2.74 -3.83
N LEU A 152 -15.35 -2.87 -5.18
CA LEU A 152 -15.67 -1.80 -6.14
C LEU A 152 -14.97 -0.47 -5.80
N ASN A 153 -13.78 -0.57 -5.20
CA ASN A 153 -12.98 0.58 -4.78
C ASN A 153 -12.13 1.08 -5.95
N PHE A 154 -12.70 1.97 -6.76
CA PHE A 154 -12.05 2.53 -7.96
C PHE A 154 -10.73 3.23 -7.64
N GLY A 155 -10.64 3.94 -6.51
CA GLY A 155 -9.40 4.58 -6.08
C GLY A 155 -8.29 3.55 -5.80
N THR A 156 -8.61 2.44 -5.14
CA THR A 156 -7.67 1.33 -4.93
C THR A 156 -7.31 0.63 -6.23
N ILE A 157 -8.27 0.39 -7.12
CA ILE A 157 -8.01 -0.22 -8.45
C ILE A 157 -7.03 0.65 -9.23
N LEU A 158 -7.35 1.95 -9.40
CA LEU A 158 -6.53 2.88 -10.16
C LEU A 158 -5.11 3.01 -9.58
N SER A 159 -4.99 3.19 -8.25
CA SER A 159 -3.69 3.33 -7.60
C SER A 159 -2.83 2.08 -7.77
N ASN A 160 -3.40 0.87 -7.67
CA ASN A 160 -2.62 -0.36 -7.83
C ASN A 160 -2.20 -0.60 -9.29
N ILE A 161 -3.02 -0.27 -10.27
CA ILE A 161 -2.61 -0.27 -11.69
C ILE A 161 -1.41 0.66 -11.89
N ILE A 162 -1.48 1.88 -11.37
CA ILE A 162 -0.40 2.86 -11.46
C ILE A 162 0.88 2.36 -10.77
N TYR A 163 0.78 1.77 -9.59
CA TYR A 163 1.93 1.19 -8.89
C TYR A 163 2.57 0.05 -9.68
N ILE A 164 1.77 -0.82 -10.31
CA ILE A 164 2.27 -1.90 -11.16
C ILE A 164 3.02 -1.31 -12.36
N ILE A 165 2.44 -0.34 -13.07
CA ILE A 165 3.08 0.33 -14.20
C ILE A 165 4.40 1.00 -13.77
N ALA A 166 4.39 1.74 -12.67
CA ALA A 166 5.58 2.40 -12.15
C ALA A 166 6.68 1.41 -11.75
N ALA A 167 6.30 0.26 -11.18
CA ALA A 167 7.25 -0.81 -10.83
C ALA A 167 7.85 -1.45 -12.08
N VAL A 168 7.05 -1.73 -13.11
CA VAL A 168 7.51 -2.27 -14.40
C VAL A 168 8.48 -1.30 -15.08
N ILE A 169 8.13 -0.01 -15.17
CA ILE A 169 9.03 1.02 -15.73
C ILE A 169 10.37 1.05 -14.95
N GLY A 170 10.29 0.98 -13.62
CA GLY A 170 11.48 0.93 -12.79
C GLY A 170 12.35 -0.30 -13.05
N LEU A 171 11.75 -1.49 -13.24
CA LEU A 171 12.47 -2.74 -13.55
C LEU A 171 13.11 -2.72 -14.94
N VAL A 172 12.37 -2.25 -15.95
CA VAL A 172 12.90 -2.10 -17.32
C VAL A 172 14.12 -1.15 -17.33
N ARG A 173 14.03 -0.06 -16.59
CA ARG A 173 15.18 0.87 -16.45
C ARG A 173 16.36 0.24 -15.72
N ASP A 174 16.13 -0.58 -14.69
CA ASP A 174 17.21 -1.29 -13.99
C ASP A 174 17.89 -2.30 -14.91
N TYR A 175 17.12 -2.95 -15.80
CA TYR A 175 17.67 -3.88 -16.80
C TYR A 175 18.55 -3.18 -17.84
N LYS A 176 18.10 -2.01 -18.35
CA LYS A 176 18.85 -1.24 -19.36
C LYS A 176 20.12 -0.56 -18.79
N ALA A 177 20.27 -0.50 -17.47
CA ALA A 177 21.41 0.13 -16.82
C ALA A 177 22.54 -0.86 -16.44
N LYS A 178 22.33 -2.15 -16.72
CA LYS A 178 23.33 -3.24 -16.60
C LYS A 178 24.06 -3.44 -17.91
#